data_400c446077ea9be00099e76841a7133d
#
_entry.id   400c446077ea9be00099e76841a7133d
#
_cell.length_a   1.000
_cell.length_b   1.000
_cell.length_c   1.000
_cell.angle_alpha   90.00
_cell.angle_beta   90.00
_cell.angle_gamma   90.00
#
_symmetry.space_group_name_H-M   'P 1'
#
loop_
_entity.id
_entity.type
_entity.pdbx_description
1 polymer ?
#
loop_
_entity_poly.entity_id
_entity_poly.type
_entity_poly.pdbx_seq_one_letter_code
_entity_poly.pdbx_strand_id
1 'polypeptide(L)'
;MTEPRMMISYTSGAARFNFRAAGIALRQRHVLVHRAQWDSHWSLPGGRVEMGEQSALALGREVEEELGVAGDVGALRFIMENFFSYNGTRFHELGFYYALGLPERFPFRDDGAICHTCTDGQAELEFKWVPAEAQTLEAIGFQPARLRGRLLDPLGDPVHIVHAEEGAR
;
A
#
# COMPACT_ATOMS: atom_id res chain seq x y z
N MET A 1 -15.21 -13.38 23.16
CA MET A 1 -15.80 -12.46 22.14
C MET A 1 -14.65 -11.62 21.62
N THR A 2 -14.35 -11.72 20.34
CA THR A 2 -13.42 -10.81 19.71
C THR A 2 -14.06 -9.43 19.63
N GLU A 3 -13.40 -8.41 20.16
CA GLU A 3 -13.87 -7.03 19.98
C GLU A 3 -13.99 -6.69 18.50
N PRO A 4 -15.00 -5.89 18.11
CA PRO A 4 -15.13 -5.49 16.72
C PRO A 4 -13.89 -4.70 16.30
N ARG A 5 -13.31 -5.07 15.16
CA ARG A 5 -12.17 -4.37 14.56
C ARG A 5 -12.56 -2.93 14.24
N MET A 6 -11.81 -1.98 14.79
CA MET A 6 -12.07 -0.55 14.62
C MET A 6 -10.92 0.10 13.87
N MET A 7 -11.10 0.30 12.57
CA MET A 7 -10.11 0.99 11.75
C MET A 7 -10.04 2.48 12.09
N ILE A 8 -8.82 3.04 12.11
CA ILE A 8 -8.62 4.48 12.29
C ILE A 8 -9.01 5.19 11.00
N SER A 9 -10.30 5.43 10.87
CA SER A 9 -10.91 6.12 9.73
C SER A 9 -12.04 7.01 10.21
N TYR A 10 -12.08 8.24 9.71
CA TYR A 10 -13.09 9.23 10.09
C TYR A 10 -13.69 9.86 8.85
N THR A 11 -15.01 9.99 8.82
CA THR A 11 -15.74 10.62 7.71
C THR A 11 -16.46 11.88 8.20
N SER A 12 -16.29 13.00 7.49
CA SER A 12 -16.99 14.25 7.71
C SER A 12 -17.49 14.79 6.37
N GLY A 13 -18.80 14.74 6.14
CA GLY A 13 -19.39 15.10 4.85
C GLY A 13 -18.81 14.27 3.71
N ALA A 14 -18.29 14.94 2.69
CA ALA A 14 -17.64 14.31 1.52
C ALA A 14 -16.12 14.08 1.72
N ALA A 15 -15.61 14.22 2.94
CA ALA A 15 -14.19 14.02 3.24
C ALA A 15 -13.98 12.83 4.17
N ARG A 16 -12.90 12.10 3.96
CA ARG A 16 -12.51 10.93 4.77
C ARG A 16 -11.04 11.02 5.15
N PHE A 17 -10.77 10.82 6.45
CA PHE A 17 -9.42 10.57 6.94
C PHE A 17 -9.18 9.05 7.04
N ASN A 18 -7.99 8.60 6.64
CA ASN A 18 -7.53 7.23 6.87
C ASN A 18 -6.11 7.24 7.44
N PHE A 19 -5.84 6.31 8.35
CA PHE A 19 -4.46 5.92 8.69
C PHE A 19 -4.15 4.56 8.06
N ARG A 20 -3.14 4.53 7.17
CA ARG A 20 -2.76 3.35 6.39
C ARG A 20 -1.31 2.94 6.63
N ALA A 21 -1.05 1.64 6.71
CA ALA A 21 0.29 1.06 6.64
C ALA A 21 0.43 0.24 5.35
N ALA A 22 1.54 0.40 4.64
CA ALA A 22 1.81 -0.29 3.39
C ALA A 22 3.26 -0.77 3.31
N GLY A 23 3.51 -1.84 2.55
CA GLY A 23 4.80 -2.50 2.44
C GLY A 23 5.44 -2.35 1.06
N ILE A 24 6.72 -1.99 1.06
CA ILE A 24 7.57 -1.96 -0.13
C ILE A 24 8.31 -3.29 -0.19
N ALA A 25 7.73 -4.28 -0.87
CA ALA A 25 8.37 -5.56 -1.10
C ALA A 25 9.13 -5.51 -2.42
N LEU A 26 10.46 -5.70 -2.33
CA LEU A 26 11.35 -5.66 -3.49
C LEU A 26 11.98 -7.05 -3.73
N ARG A 27 11.99 -7.50 -4.99
CA ARG A 27 12.70 -8.70 -5.43
C ARG A 27 13.23 -8.49 -6.85
N GLN A 28 14.53 -8.70 -7.07
CA GLN A 28 15.17 -8.52 -8.38
C GLN A 28 14.81 -7.17 -9.05
N ARG A 29 14.84 -6.08 -8.29
CA ARG A 29 14.46 -4.71 -8.72
C ARG A 29 12.99 -4.56 -9.15
N HIS A 30 12.13 -5.54 -8.85
CA HIS A 30 10.69 -5.45 -9.00
C HIS A 30 10.04 -5.15 -7.65
N VAL A 31 8.92 -4.44 -7.67
CA VAL A 31 8.08 -4.17 -6.52
C VAL A 31 6.77 -4.92 -6.66
N LEU A 32 6.28 -5.49 -5.55
CA LEU A 32 4.95 -6.07 -5.49
C LEU A 32 3.92 -4.96 -5.40
N VAL A 33 2.95 -4.99 -6.31
CA VAL A 33 1.82 -4.06 -6.34
C VAL A 33 0.50 -4.83 -6.33
N HIS A 34 -0.55 -4.18 -5.82
CA HIS A 34 -1.90 -4.75 -5.81
C HIS A 34 -2.95 -3.74 -6.26
N ARG A 35 -4.13 -4.26 -6.61
CA ARG A 35 -5.34 -3.48 -6.83
C ARG A 35 -6.58 -4.33 -6.58
N ALA A 36 -7.72 -3.69 -6.30
CA ALA A 36 -9.00 -4.36 -6.48
C ALA A 36 -9.31 -4.53 -7.98
N GLN A 37 -10.01 -5.59 -8.35
CA GLN A 37 -10.31 -5.94 -9.76
C GLN A 37 -11.00 -4.82 -10.56
N TRP A 38 -11.72 -3.92 -9.89
CA TRP A 38 -12.41 -2.78 -10.51
C TRP A 38 -11.58 -1.49 -10.54
N ASP A 39 -10.41 -1.46 -9.88
CA ASP A 39 -9.56 -0.27 -9.84
C ASP A 39 -8.71 -0.15 -11.10
N SER A 40 -8.55 1.08 -11.58
CA SER A 40 -7.67 1.39 -12.71
C SER A 40 -6.23 1.66 -12.31
N HIS A 41 -5.94 1.80 -11.00
CA HIS A 41 -4.61 2.11 -10.48
C HIS A 41 -4.08 1.00 -9.57
N TRP A 42 -2.78 0.92 -9.48
CA TRP A 42 -2.05 0.00 -8.61
C TRP A 42 -1.48 0.72 -7.40
N SER A 43 -1.35 0.04 -6.29
CA SER A 43 -0.75 0.56 -5.07
C SER A 43 0.12 -0.50 -4.38
N LEU A 44 0.78 -0.10 -3.28
CA LEU A 44 1.53 -1.05 -2.45
C LEU A 44 0.57 -1.86 -1.56
N PRO A 45 0.85 -3.16 -1.34
CA PRO A 45 0.08 -3.98 -0.40
C PRO A 45 0.04 -3.38 1.00
N GLY A 46 -1.08 -3.52 1.67
CA GLY A 46 -1.30 -3.03 3.03
C GLY A 46 -2.73 -2.55 3.23
N GLY A 47 -3.02 -2.07 4.42
CA GLY A 47 -4.37 -1.71 4.82
C GLY A 47 -4.42 -0.65 5.89
N ARG A 48 -5.63 -0.45 6.43
CA ARG A 48 -5.87 0.53 7.49
C ARG A 48 -5.42 0.01 8.84
N VAL A 49 -4.79 0.89 9.61
CA VAL A 49 -4.39 0.61 10.98
C VAL A 49 -5.64 0.62 11.87
N GLU A 50 -5.74 -0.33 12.78
CA GLU A 50 -6.82 -0.41 13.75
C GLU A 50 -6.51 0.39 15.02
N MET A 51 -7.56 0.75 15.76
CA MET A 51 -7.40 1.45 17.04
C MET A 51 -6.61 0.59 18.03
N GLY A 52 -5.55 1.16 18.60
CA GLY A 52 -4.66 0.46 19.53
C GLY A 52 -3.61 -0.43 18.87
N GLU A 53 -3.60 -0.54 17.55
CA GLU A 53 -2.63 -1.33 16.79
C GLU A 53 -1.42 -0.48 16.37
N GLN A 54 -0.23 -1.04 16.49
CA GLN A 54 0.98 -0.41 15.92
C GLN A 54 0.97 -0.59 14.39
N SER A 55 1.32 0.44 13.64
CA SER A 55 1.24 0.42 12.17
C SER A 55 2.12 -0.66 11.51
N ALA A 56 3.26 -1.02 12.10
CA ALA A 56 4.08 -2.14 11.62
C ALA A 56 3.37 -3.49 11.82
N LEU A 57 2.66 -3.67 12.95
CA LEU A 57 1.87 -4.88 13.21
C LEU A 57 0.64 -4.95 12.30
N ALA A 58 0.00 -3.81 12.04
CA ALA A 58 -1.09 -3.70 11.07
C ALA A 58 -0.64 -4.20 9.69
N LEU A 59 0.53 -3.76 9.21
CA LEU A 59 1.07 -4.23 7.94
C LEU A 59 1.33 -5.75 7.96
N GLY A 60 1.91 -6.29 9.03
CA GLY A 60 2.13 -7.74 9.17
C GLY A 60 0.82 -8.52 9.08
N ARG A 61 -0.23 -8.07 9.76
CA ARG A 61 -1.57 -8.67 9.72
C ARG A 61 -2.17 -8.64 8.31
N GLU A 62 -2.14 -7.48 7.63
CA GLU A 62 -2.65 -7.35 6.26
C GLU A 62 -1.90 -8.28 5.29
N VAL A 63 -0.58 -8.41 5.43
CA VAL A 63 0.24 -9.33 4.62
C VAL A 63 -0.18 -10.78 4.85
N GLU A 64 -0.42 -11.21 6.09
CA GLU A 64 -0.91 -12.57 6.36
C GLU A 64 -2.32 -12.78 5.81
N GLU A 65 -3.22 -11.81 5.98
CA GLU A 65 -4.61 -11.89 5.50
C GLU A 65 -4.69 -11.92 3.97
N GLU A 66 -3.92 -11.07 3.29
CA GLU A 66 -4.01 -10.91 1.83
C GLU A 66 -3.06 -11.85 1.05
N LEU A 67 -1.85 -12.08 1.55
CA LEU A 67 -0.82 -12.87 0.84
C LEU A 67 -0.69 -14.31 1.34
N GLY A 68 -1.31 -14.63 2.49
CA GLY A 68 -1.24 -15.96 3.08
C GLY A 68 0.16 -16.37 3.57
N VAL A 69 1.04 -15.40 3.78
CA VAL A 69 2.41 -15.61 4.26
C VAL A 69 2.77 -14.59 5.33
N ALA A 70 3.60 -14.99 6.29
CA ALA A 70 4.19 -14.03 7.23
C ALA A 70 5.20 -13.15 6.48
N GLY A 71 5.05 -11.84 6.60
CA GLY A 71 6.00 -10.86 6.10
C GLY A 71 6.97 -10.41 7.19
N ASP A 72 8.19 -10.07 6.81
CA ASP A 72 9.17 -9.42 7.67
C ASP A 72 9.06 -7.90 7.48
N VAL A 73 8.40 -7.22 8.43
CA VAL A 73 8.22 -5.77 8.38
C VAL A 73 9.47 -5.09 8.93
N GLY A 74 10.22 -4.46 8.04
CA GLY A 74 11.49 -3.81 8.34
C GLY A 74 11.34 -2.32 8.69
N ALA A 75 12.31 -1.51 8.26
CA ALA A 75 12.38 -0.09 8.59
C ALA A 75 11.25 0.74 7.94
N LEU A 76 10.76 1.74 8.67
CA LEU A 76 9.89 2.78 8.11
C LEU A 76 10.68 3.60 7.07
N ARG A 77 10.15 3.70 5.86
CA ARG A 77 10.80 4.37 4.72
C ARG A 77 10.23 5.76 4.46
N PHE A 78 8.90 5.84 4.46
CA PHE A 78 8.20 7.08 4.17
C PHE A 78 7.03 7.29 5.13
N ILE A 79 6.81 8.54 5.50
CA ILE A 79 5.58 9.03 6.11
C ILE A 79 4.97 9.98 5.09
N MET A 80 3.73 9.75 4.68
CA MET A 80 3.08 10.57 3.68
C MET A 80 1.75 11.13 4.17
N GLU A 81 1.59 12.43 4.08
CA GLU A 81 0.29 13.07 4.10
C GLU A 81 -0.21 13.16 2.66
N ASN A 82 -1.24 12.41 2.34
CA ASN A 82 -1.74 12.26 0.97
C ASN A 82 -3.17 12.79 0.87
N PHE A 83 -3.36 13.78 0.02
CA PHE A 83 -4.65 14.41 -0.25
C PHE A 83 -5.06 14.10 -1.69
N PHE A 84 -6.12 13.33 -1.86
CA PHE A 84 -6.59 12.89 -3.18
C PHE A 84 -8.10 12.74 -3.21
N SER A 85 -8.66 12.61 -4.40
CA SER A 85 -10.08 12.32 -4.59
C SER A 85 -10.25 10.95 -5.26
N TYR A 86 -11.17 10.16 -4.72
CA TYR A 86 -11.50 8.85 -5.26
C TYR A 86 -13.01 8.60 -5.13
N ASN A 87 -13.65 8.27 -6.25
CA ASN A 87 -15.11 8.02 -6.34
C ASN A 87 -15.96 9.11 -5.65
N GLY A 88 -15.63 10.38 -5.86
CA GLY A 88 -16.37 11.52 -5.34
C GLY A 88 -16.11 11.83 -3.86
N THR A 89 -15.26 11.07 -3.19
CA THR A 89 -14.84 11.30 -1.80
C THR A 89 -13.45 11.92 -1.79
N ARG A 90 -13.26 12.99 -1.03
CA ARG A 90 -11.95 13.58 -0.77
C ARG A 90 -11.28 12.82 0.38
N PHE A 91 -10.05 12.38 0.16
CA PHE A 91 -9.27 11.67 1.16
C PHE A 91 -8.16 12.54 1.72
N HIS A 92 -7.99 12.48 3.03
CA HIS A 92 -6.78 12.86 3.75
C HIS A 92 -6.23 11.57 4.37
N GLU A 93 -5.18 11.03 3.79
CA GLU A 93 -4.57 9.79 4.24
C GLU A 93 -3.21 10.06 4.86
N LEU A 94 -3.01 9.56 6.08
CA LEU A 94 -1.69 9.42 6.68
C LEU A 94 -1.17 8.01 6.35
N GLY A 95 -0.17 7.92 5.49
CA GLY A 95 0.42 6.65 5.05
C GLY A 95 1.79 6.42 5.66
N PHE A 96 1.98 5.24 6.27
CA PHE A 96 3.28 4.75 6.72
C PHE A 96 3.74 3.64 5.81
N TYR A 97 4.92 3.80 5.18
CA TYR A 97 5.46 2.88 4.19
C TYR A 97 6.73 2.21 4.71
N TYR A 98 6.66 0.91 4.90
CA TYR A 98 7.74 0.09 5.47
C TYR A 98 8.46 -0.72 4.39
N ALA A 99 9.74 -0.99 4.59
CA ALA A 99 10.39 -2.09 3.90
C ALA A 99 9.69 -3.40 4.28
N LEU A 100 9.42 -4.27 3.32
CA LEU A 100 8.73 -5.53 3.54
C LEU A 100 9.51 -6.68 2.90
N GLY A 101 9.95 -7.63 3.72
CA GLY A 101 10.49 -8.89 3.26
C GLY A 101 9.36 -9.93 3.07
N LEU A 102 9.35 -10.62 1.94
CA LEU A 102 8.48 -11.76 1.70
C LEU A 102 9.30 -13.04 1.58
N PRO A 103 8.81 -14.18 2.10
CA PRO A 103 9.54 -15.44 2.02
C PRO A 103 9.71 -15.88 0.56
N GLU A 104 10.77 -16.64 0.27
CA GLU A 104 11.08 -17.09 -1.10
C GLU A 104 9.95 -17.91 -1.72
N ARG A 105 9.17 -18.63 -0.91
CA ARG A 105 8.00 -19.41 -1.37
C ARG A 105 6.86 -18.53 -1.91
N PHE A 106 6.84 -17.21 -1.61
CA PHE A 106 5.83 -16.33 -2.20
C PHE A 106 6.11 -16.19 -3.71
N PRO A 107 5.10 -16.37 -4.58
CA PRO A 107 5.30 -16.39 -6.03
C PRO A 107 5.97 -15.13 -6.55
N PHE A 108 6.95 -15.31 -7.44
CA PHE A 108 7.61 -14.22 -8.16
C PHE A 108 7.49 -14.45 -9.66
N ARG A 109 7.10 -13.42 -10.39
CA ARG A 109 7.04 -13.40 -11.86
C ARG A 109 7.58 -12.06 -12.34
N ASP A 110 8.50 -12.06 -13.27
CA ASP A 110 9.12 -10.87 -13.87
C ASP A 110 8.44 -10.42 -15.19
N ASP A 111 7.44 -11.18 -15.63
CA ASP A 111 6.66 -10.91 -16.85
C ASP A 111 5.46 -9.97 -16.63
N GLY A 112 5.26 -9.46 -15.42
CA GLY A 112 4.16 -8.56 -15.05
C GLY A 112 2.78 -9.22 -14.98
N ALA A 113 2.71 -10.56 -15.08
CA ALA A 113 1.45 -11.29 -14.91
C ALA A 113 1.05 -11.35 -13.44
N ILE A 114 -0.27 -11.52 -13.20
CA ILE A 114 -0.81 -11.72 -11.85
C ILE A 114 -0.16 -12.98 -11.25
N CYS A 115 0.41 -12.85 -10.06
CA CYS A 115 1.08 -13.94 -9.36
C CYS A 115 0.31 -14.43 -8.14
N HIS A 116 -0.63 -13.66 -7.64
CA HIS A 116 -1.46 -14.00 -6.48
C HIS A 116 -2.79 -13.25 -6.54
N THR A 117 -3.83 -13.85 -5.99
CA THR A 117 -5.15 -13.23 -5.78
C THR A 117 -5.69 -13.60 -4.42
N CYS A 118 -6.48 -12.71 -3.82
CA CYS A 118 -7.22 -13.00 -2.61
C CYS A 118 -8.55 -12.26 -2.61
N THR A 119 -9.47 -12.68 -1.74
CA THR A 119 -10.75 -11.99 -1.54
C THR A 119 -10.69 -11.18 -0.25
N ASP A 120 -10.97 -9.88 -0.33
CA ASP A 120 -11.14 -9.00 0.82
C ASP A 120 -12.54 -8.37 0.77
N GLY A 121 -13.42 -8.82 1.66
CA GLY A 121 -14.83 -8.43 1.64
C GLY A 121 -15.51 -8.83 0.32
N GLN A 122 -15.90 -7.84 -0.50
CA GLN A 122 -16.47 -8.03 -1.83
C GLN A 122 -15.45 -7.84 -2.96
N ALA A 123 -14.23 -7.42 -2.62
CA ALA A 123 -13.15 -7.18 -3.57
C ALA A 123 -12.37 -8.47 -3.84
N GLU A 124 -12.07 -8.73 -5.09
CA GLU A 124 -11.00 -9.61 -5.49
C GLU A 124 -9.75 -8.74 -5.71
N LEU A 125 -8.70 -9.03 -4.93
CA LEU A 125 -7.42 -8.33 -5.03
C LEU A 125 -6.48 -9.10 -5.94
N GLU A 126 -5.86 -8.40 -6.85
CA GLU A 126 -4.84 -8.92 -7.76
C GLU A 126 -3.46 -8.40 -7.36
N PHE A 127 -2.45 -9.26 -7.37
CA PHE A 127 -1.07 -8.94 -7.04
C PHE A 127 -0.15 -9.31 -8.19
N LYS A 128 0.80 -8.42 -8.50
CA LYS A 128 1.86 -8.68 -9.49
C LYS A 128 3.16 -7.97 -9.13
N TRP A 129 4.25 -8.48 -9.67
CA TRP A 129 5.55 -7.83 -9.63
C TRP A 129 5.75 -6.98 -10.87
N VAL A 130 6.26 -5.78 -10.69
CA VAL A 130 6.60 -4.88 -11.79
C VAL A 130 7.97 -4.25 -11.54
N PRO A 131 8.76 -3.91 -12.59
CA PRO A 131 9.98 -3.14 -12.41
C PRO A 131 9.72 -1.89 -11.57
N ALA A 132 10.51 -1.69 -10.51
CA ALA A 132 10.37 -0.57 -9.58
C ALA A 132 10.94 0.73 -10.14
N GLU A 133 10.73 0.98 -11.42
CA GLU A 133 11.19 2.14 -12.17
C GLU A 133 10.07 3.14 -12.35
N ALA A 134 10.40 4.44 -12.24
CA ALA A 134 9.40 5.51 -12.29
C ALA A 134 8.51 5.44 -13.54
N GLN A 135 9.09 5.18 -14.71
CA GLN A 135 8.36 5.10 -15.97
C GLN A 135 7.37 3.92 -16.01
N THR A 136 7.80 2.74 -15.53
CA THR A 136 6.93 1.55 -15.44
C THR A 136 5.76 1.79 -14.49
N LEU A 137 6.06 2.36 -13.30
CA LEU A 137 5.05 2.66 -12.29
C LEU A 137 4.06 3.73 -12.76
N GLU A 138 4.52 4.71 -13.54
CA GLU A 138 3.63 5.69 -14.16
C GLU A 138 2.71 5.04 -15.20
N ALA A 139 3.24 4.18 -16.05
CA ALA A 139 2.48 3.50 -17.11
C ALA A 139 1.34 2.62 -16.57
N ILE A 140 1.50 2.02 -15.38
CA ILE A 140 0.44 1.24 -14.72
C ILE A 140 -0.49 2.07 -13.82
N GLY A 141 -0.32 3.40 -13.77
CA GLY A 141 -1.11 4.26 -12.89
C GLY A 141 -0.83 4.05 -11.40
N PHE A 142 0.39 3.67 -11.01
CA PHE A 142 0.75 3.43 -9.62
C PHE A 142 0.51 4.66 -8.72
N GLN A 143 -0.12 4.44 -7.57
CA GLN A 143 -0.36 5.45 -6.54
C GLN A 143 0.24 5.06 -5.19
N PRO A 144 0.69 6.02 -4.36
CA PRO A 144 0.76 7.46 -4.66
C PRO A 144 1.91 7.81 -5.61
N ALA A 145 1.65 8.71 -6.54
CA ALA A 145 2.58 9.07 -7.62
C ALA A 145 3.97 9.55 -7.13
N ARG A 146 4.03 10.18 -5.96
CA ARG A 146 5.27 10.69 -5.36
C ARG A 146 6.27 9.60 -4.96
N LEU A 147 5.84 8.34 -4.88
CA LEU A 147 6.74 7.22 -4.59
C LEU A 147 7.34 6.57 -5.85
N ARG A 148 6.84 6.87 -7.06
CA ARG A 148 7.25 6.19 -8.30
C ARG A 148 8.76 6.16 -8.54
N GLY A 149 9.47 7.23 -8.24
CA GLY A 149 10.92 7.32 -8.43
C GLY A 149 11.75 7.01 -7.19
N ARG A 150 11.14 6.54 -6.09
CA ARG A 150 11.79 6.48 -4.78
C ARG A 150 11.82 5.09 -4.14
N LEU A 151 11.15 4.11 -4.72
CA LEU A 151 11.04 2.77 -4.12
C LEU A 151 12.40 2.05 -4.03
N LEU A 152 13.33 2.37 -4.92
CA LEU A 152 14.70 1.83 -4.93
C LEU A 152 15.72 2.71 -4.18
N ASP A 153 15.29 3.83 -3.57
CA ASP A 153 16.19 4.68 -2.79
C ASP A 153 16.86 3.84 -1.68
N PRO A 154 18.13 4.11 -1.35
CA PRO A 154 18.81 3.43 -0.24
C PRO A 154 18.04 3.55 1.08
N LEU A 155 18.24 2.58 1.96
CA LEU A 155 17.71 2.67 3.33
C LEU A 155 18.37 3.83 4.06
N GLY A 156 17.57 4.59 4.79
CA GLY A 156 17.99 5.75 5.57
C GLY A 156 16.90 6.14 6.55
N ASP A 157 16.99 7.34 7.10
CA ASP A 157 15.94 7.89 7.95
C ASP A 157 14.62 8.02 7.17
N PRO A 158 13.47 7.88 7.87
CA PRO A 158 12.18 8.03 7.22
C PRO A 158 12.02 9.42 6.58
N VAL A 159 11.53 9.44 5.35
CA VAL A 159 11.29 10.68 4.61
C VAL A 159 9.82 11.07 4.73
N HIS A 160 9.56 12.30 5.19
CA HIS A 160 8.23 12.87 5.23
C HIS A 160 7.88 13.51 3.87
N ILE A 161 6.74 13.13 3.30
CA ILE A 161 6.24 13.62 2.01
C ILE A 161 4.83 14.18 2.20
N VAL A 162 4.58 15.35 1.65
CA VAL A 162 3.22 15.90 1.52
C VAL A 162 2.85 15.88 0.03
N HIS A 163 1.78 15.20 -0.30
CA HIS A 163 1.23 15.14 -1.64
C HIS A 163 -0.22 15.58 -1.65
N ALA A 164 -0.56 16.47 -2.56
CA ALA A 164 -1.94 16.90 -2.76
C ALA A 164 -2.23 16.94 -4.27
N GLU A 165 -3.30 16.28 -4.67
CA GLU A 165 -3.89 16.45 -5.98
C GLU A 165 -4.60 17.81 -6.07
N GLU A 166 -4.67 18.38 -7.27
CA GLU A 166 -5.35 19.66 -7.49
C GLU A 166 -6.84 19.55 -7.09
N GLY A 167 -7.28 20.46 -6.23
CA GLY A 167 -8.65 20.49 -5.72
C GLY A 167 -8.99 19.46 -4.61
N ALA A 168 -8.03 18.69 -4.13
CA ALA A 168 -8.26 17.66 -3.09
C ALA A 168 -8.17 18.17 -1.64
N ARG A 169 -7.79 19.43 -1.40
CA ARG A 169 -7.75 20.06 -0.08
C ARG A 169 -9.04 20.79 0.26
#